data_b229da8aa9de164bff9c282dfb41f17d
#
_entry.id   b229da8aa9de164bff9c282dfb41f17d
#
_cell.length_a   1.000
_cell.length_b   1.000
_cell.length_c   1.000
_cell.angle_alpha   90.00
_cell.angle_beta   90.00
_cell.angle_gamma   90.00
#
_symmetry.space_group_name_H-M   'P 1'
#
loop_
_entity.id
_entity.type
_entity.pdbx_description
1 polymer ?
#
loop_
_entity_poly.entity_id
_entity_poly.type
_entity_poly.pdbx_seq_one_letter_code
_entity_poly.pdbx_strand_id
1 'polypeptide(L)'
;MNNFIGNFVGFDGRLNRQAWWLSVIALIVVAVVLSWILGMIMGTGGMMTMAQALDPATLQKAAWQGLIVSIITAYPYIAISVKRRHDRNNNGYDAIGLIVVGILYNLLQALGLISPTNTVGMIVGLVFAVYAIYMLVQLGFLKGTAGPNNYGPDPLGG
;
A
#
# COMPACT_ATOMS: atom_id res chain seq x y z
N MET A 1 -10.56 24.95 -2.10
CA MET A 1 -10.72 23.76 -2.98
C MET A 1 -9.60 22.79 -2.64
N ASN A 2 -9.92 21.65 -2.02
CA ASN A 2 -8.92 20.62 -1.79
C ASN A 2 -8.47 20.08 -3.16
N ASN A 3 -7.23 20.41 -3.55
CA ASN A 3 -6.65 19.85 -4.75
C ASN A 3 -6.43 18.35 -4.52
N PHE A 4 -7.28 17.50 -5.11
CA PHE A 4 -7.20 16.03 -4.97
C PHE A 4 -5.80 15.50 -5.28
N ILE A 5 -5.13 16.05 -6.31
CA ILE A 5 -3.76 15.69 -6.67
C ILE A 5 -2.78 16.05 -5.55
N GLY A 6 -3.02 17.13 -4.82
CA GLY A 6 -2.21 17.52 -3.66
C GLY A 6 -2.20 16.50 -2.51
N ASN A 7 -3.17 15.57 -2.48
CA ASN A 7 -3.15 14.48 -1.50
C ASN A 7 -1.94 13.56 -1.69
N PHE A 8 -1.48 13.38 -2.92
CA PHE A 8 -0.41 12.45 -3.29
C PHE A 8 0.99 13.07 -3.24
N VAL A 9 1.07 14.36 -2.93
CA VAL A 9 2.34 15.12 -2.93
C VAL A 9 2.57 15.72 -1.54
N GLY A 10 3.81 15.61 -1.05
CA GLY A 10 4.19 16.10 0.28
C GLY A 10 3.57 15.30 1.44
N PHE A 11 4.04 15.58 2.63
CA PHE A 11 3.66 14.85 3.85
C PHE A 11 2.96 15.74 4.88
N ASP A 12 2.91 17.05 4.63
CA ASP A 12 2.34 18.02 5.56
C ASP A 12 0.82 18.06 5.51
N GLY A 13 0.23 18.50 6.63
CA GLY A 13 -1.21 18.62 6.77
C GLY A 13 -1.92 17.34 7.19
N ARG A 14 -3.24 17.39 7.11
CA ARG A 14 -4.14 16.32 7.58
C ARG A 14 -5.05 15.86 6.46
N LEU A 15 -5.38 14.57 6.46
CA LEU A 15 -6.29 13.96 5.49
C LEU A 15 -7.42 13.19 6.22
N ASN A 16 -8.68 13.58 5.99
CA ASN A 16 -9.81 12.90 6.60
C ASN A 16 -10.04 11.49 5.98
N ARG A 17 -10.90 10.67 6.61
CA ARG A 17 -11.17 9.29 6.16
C ARG A 17 -11.69 9.22 4.73
N GLN A 18 -12.63 10.08 4.36
CA GLN A 18 -13.25 10.06 3.04
C GLN A 18 -12.22 10.37 1.94
N ALA A 19 -11.43 11.41 2.12
CA ALA A 19 -10.38 11.77 1.17
C ALA A 19 -9.30 10.69 1.09
N TRP A 20 -8.97 10.02 2.21
CA TRP A 20 -8.05 8.89 2.22
C TRP A 20 -8.60 7.71 1.40
N TRP A 21 -9.86 7.30 1.61
CA TRP A 21 -10.47 6.21 0.84
C TRP A 21 -10.51 6.51 -0.66
N LEU A 22 -10.91 7.73 -1.05
CA LEU A 22 -10.91 8.14 -2.45
C LEU A 22 -9.51 8.08 -3.06
N SER A 23 -8.50 8.52 -2.31
CA SER A 23 -7.11 8.47 -2.75
C SER A 23 -6.59 7.03 -2.87
N VAL A 24 -6.93 6.15 -1.93
CA VAL A 24 -6.57 4.72 -1.98
C VAL A 24 -7.21 4.04 -3.19
N ILE A 25 -8.51 4.30 -3.44
CA ILE A 25 -9.20 3.74 -4.61
C ILE A 25 -8.51 4.18 -5.91
N ALA A 26 -8.14 5.46 -6.02
CA ALA A 26 -7.40 5.95 -7.19
C ALA A 26 -6.04 5.24 -7.35
N LEU A 27 -5.30 5.03 -6.26
CA LEU A 27 -4.03 4.29 -6.31
C LEU A 27 -4.21 2.81 -6.65
N ILE A 28 -5.30 2.18 -6.17
CA ILE A 28 -5.63 0.80 -6.55
C ILE A 28 -5.86 0.71 -8.06
N VAL A 29 -6.63 1.65 -8.65
CA VAL A 29 -6.85 1.68 -10.09
C VAL A 29 -5.52 1.81 -10.84
N VAL A 30 -4.65 2.72 -10.43
CA VAL A 30 -3.31 2.88 -11.01
C VAL A 30 -2.49 1.59 -10.87
N ALA A 31 -2.47 0.97 -9.69
CA ALA A 31 -1.73 -0.27 -9.45
C ALA A 31 -2.27 -1.43 -10.29
N VAL A 32 -3.58 -1.55 -10.47
CA VAL A 32 -4.21 -2.57 -11.32
C VAL A 32 -3.82 -2.38 -12.79
N VAL A 33 -3.89 -1.14 -13.29
CA VAL A 33 -3.49 -0.83 -14.68
C VAL A 33 -2.00 -1.13 -14.90
N LEU A 34 -1.13 -0.70 -13.98
CA LEU A 34 0.31 -1.02 -14.04
C LEU A 34 0.56 -2.52 -14.00
N SER A 35 -0.12 -3.24 -13.10
CA SER A 35 0.00 -4.69 -12.98
C SER A 35 -0.46 -5.41 -14.25
N TRP A 36 -1.53 -4.94 -14.87
CA TRP A 36 -2.03 -5.50 -16.12
C TRP A 36 -1.02 -5.31 -17.27
N ILE A 37 -0.48 -4.09 -17.42
CA ILE A 37 0.53 -3.78 -18.45
C ILE A 37 1.80 -4.62 -18.22
N LEU A 38 2.33 -4.66 -17.00
CA LEU A 38 3.50 -5.45 -16.65
C LEU A 38 3.25 -6.95 -16.82
N GLY A 39 2.06 -7.41 -16.48
CA GLY A 39 1.64 -8.81 -16.65
C GLY A 39 1.66 -9.25 -18.11
N MET A 40 1.27 -8.38 -19.05
CA MET A 40 1.37 -8.65 -20.48
C MET A 40 2.84 -8.74 -20.94
N ILE A 41 3.69 -7.85 -20.43
CA ILE A 41 5.12 -7.81 -20.79
C ILE A 41 5.88 -9.03 -20.22
N MET A 42 5.58 -9.42 -18.96
CA MET A 42 6.29 -10.47 -18.23
C MET A 42 5.70 -11.88 -18.46
N GLY A 43 4.58 -11.96 -19.17
CA GLY A 43 3.87 -13.23 -19.42
C GLY A 43 3.16 -13.80 -18.15
N THR A 44 2.82 -12.93 -17.20
CA THR A 44 2.03 -13.28 -16.00
C THR A 44 0.57 -12.84 -16.13
N GLY A 45 0.20 -12.21 -17.25
CA GLY A 45 -1.17 -11.77 -17.56
C GLY A 45 -1.97 -12.88 -18.26
N GLY A 46 -3.28 -12.84 -18.09
CA GLY A 46 -4.22 -13.75 -18.72
C GLY A 46 -4.82 -14.77 -17.75
N MET A 47 -5.69 -15.65 -18.30
CA MET A 47 -6.29 -16.76 -17.52
C MET A 47 -5.26 -17.87 -17.33
N MET A 48 -4.86 -18.11 -16.09
CA MET A 48 -3.95 -19.19 -15.70
C MET A 48 -4.72 -20.29 -14.98
N THR A 49 -4.29 -21.53 -15.19
CA THR A 49 -4.71 -22.65 -14.33
C THR A 49 -4.09 -22.48 -12.93
N MET A 50 -4.69 -23.12 -11.93
CA MET A 50 -4.15 -23.12 -10.56
C MET A 50 -2.71 -23.65 -10.53
N ALA A 51 -2.39 -24.68 -11.32
CA ALA A 51 -1.04 -25.22 -11.41
C ALA A 51 -0.03 -24.22 -11.97
N GLN A 52 -0.40 -23.47 -13.00
CA GLN A 52 0.45 -22.41 -13.57
C GLN A 52 0.63 -21.26 -12.59
N ALA A 53 -0.43 -20.86 -11.87
CA ALA A 53 -0.37 -19.78 -10.88
C ALA A 53 0.52 -20.14 -9.66
N LEU A 54 0.68 -21.43 -9.34
CA LEU A 54 1.52 -21.90 -8.23
C LEU A 54 2.92 -22.34 -8.68
N ASP A 55 3.22 -22.30 -9.99
CA ASP A 55 4.54 -22.60 -10.51
C ASP A 55 5.59 -21.60 -9.95
N PRO A 56 6.75 -22.08 -9.43
CA PRO A 56 7.75 -21.23 -8.79
C PRO A 56 8.27 -20.10 -9.69
N ALA A 57 8.46 -20.35 -10.98
CA ALA A 57 8.93 -19.32 -11.92
C ALA A 57 7.86 -18.25 -12.16
N THR A 58 6.59 -18.64 -12.20
CA THR A 58 5.46 -17.71 -12.32
C THR A 58 5.31 -16.87 -11.06
N LEU A 59 5.41 -17.47 -9.87
CA LEU A 59 5.39 -16.77 -8.59
C LEU A 59 6.53 -15.76 -8.48
N GLN A 60 7.73 -16.12 -8.91
CA GLN A 60 8.88 -15.23 -8.93
C GLN A 60 8.67 -14.03 -9.88
N LYS A 61 8.17 -14.24 -11.08
CA LYS A 61 7.81 -13.17 -12.02
C LYS A 61 6.74 -12.24 -11.43
N ALA A 62 5.70 -12.81 -10.81
CA ALA A 62 4.65 -12.04 -10.16
C ALA A 62 5.22 -11.20 -8.98
N ALA A 63 6.20 -11.72 -8.25
CA ALA A 63 6.89 -10.97 -7.19
C ALA A 63 7.72 -9.81 -7.74
N TRP A 64 8.44 -9.97 -8.85
CA TRP A 64 9.11 -8.86 -9.54
C TRP A 64 8.12 -7.80 -10.01
N GLN A 65 7.00 -8.22 -10.58
CA GLN A 65 5.91 -7.32 -10.98
C GLN A 65 5.37 -6.54 -9.78
N GLY A 66 5.07 -7.24 -8.68
CA GLY A 66 4.59 -6.62 -7.44
C GLY A 66 5.61 -5.64 -6.85
N LEU A 67 6.90 -5.96 -6.90
CA LEU A 67 7.99 -5.08 -6.46
C LEU A 67 8.02 -3.78 -7.27
N ILE A 68 7.95 -3.87 -8.59
CA ILE A 68 7.95 -2.69 -9.48
C ILE A 68 6.74 -1.80 -9.17
N VAL A 69 5.55 -2.38 -9.10
CA VAL A 69 4.32 -1.64 -8.78
C VAL A 69 4.41 -1.00 -7.40
N SER A 70 4.90 -1.73 -6.38
CA SER A 70 5.02 -1.21 -5.02
C SER A 70 6.01 -0.05 -4.91
N ILE A 71 7.11 -0.08 -5.66
CA ILE A 71 8.09 1.04 -5.71
C ILE A 71 7.45 2.27 -6.37
N ILE A 72 6.77 2.09 -7.51
CA ILE A 72 6.13 3.20 -8.23
C ILE A 72 5.04 3.86 -7.37
N THR A 73 4.26 3.07 -6.66
CA THR A 73 3.14 3.57 -5.84
C THR A 73 3.54 3.94 -4.40
N ALA A 74 4.78 3.65 -3.98
CA ALA A 74 5.25 3.87 -2.61
C ALA A 74 5.09 5.34 -2.17
N TYR A 75 5.64 6.27 -2.94
CA TYR A 75 5.63 7.69 -2.57
C TYR A 75 4.20 8.24 -2.38
N PRO A 76 3.28 8.14 -3.35
CA PRO A 76 1.93 8.65 -3.19
C PRO A 76 1.16 7.92 -2.08
N TYR A 77 1.39 6.61 -1.88
CA TYR A 77 0.74 5.88 -0.79
C TYR A 77 1.25 6.31 0.58
N ILE A 78 2.56 6.54 0.74
CA ILE A 78 3.14 7.10 1.96
C ILE A 78 2.55 8.49 2.23
N ALA A 79 2.46 9.36 1.22
CA ALA A 79 1.95 10.72 1.36
C ALA A 79 0.52 10.75 1.94
N ILE A 80 -0.40 9.98 1.36
CA ILE A 80 -1.79 9.93 1.84
C ILE A 80 -1.90 9.27 3.22
N SER A 81 -1.08 8.25 3.50
CA SER A 81 -1.14 7.49 4.76
C SER A 81 -0.54 8.28 5.92
N VAL A 82 0.56 8.99 5.71
CA VAL A 82 1.16 9.89 6.71
C VAL A 82 0.19 11.02 7.04
N LYS A 83 -0.37 11.73 6.06
CA LYS A 83 -1.38 12.77 6.29
C LYS A 83 -2.61 12.24 7.02
N ARG A 84 -2.99 10.99 6.76
CA ARG A 84 -4.09 10.34 7.48
C ARG A 84 -3.71 10.01 8.93
N ARG A 85 -2.46 9.64 9.21
CA ARG A 85 -1.95 9.47 10.59
C ARG A 85 -1.83 10.81 11.31
N HIS A 86 -1.44 11.88 10.60
CA HIS A 86 -1.46 13.25 11.10
C HIS A 86 -2.86 13.69 11.53
N ASP A 87 -3.90 13.28 10.80
CA ASP A 87 -5.29 13.56 11.18
C ASP A 87 -5.69 12.92 12.52
N ARG A 88 -4.95 11.91 12.96
CA ARG A 88 -5.08 11.26 14.27
C ARG A 88 -3.99 11.68 15.26
N ASN A 89 -3.32 12.79 14.99
CA ASN A 89 -2.23 13.34 15.81
C ASN A 89 -1.06 12.35 16.02
N ASN A 90 -0.75 11.54 15.01
CA ASN A 90 0.34 10.57 14.99
C ASN A 90 1.35 10.91 13.88
N ASN A 91 2.63 10.63 14.08
CA ASN A 91 3.71 10.98 13.14
C ASN A 91 3.75 10.15 11.83
N GLY A 92 2.98 9.08 11.74
CA GLY A 92 2.87 8.27 10.52
C GLY A 92 4.03 7.31 10.22
N TYR A 93 5.00 7.15 11.12
CA TYR A 93 6.12 6.21 10.90
C TYR A 93 5.66 4.75 10.76
N ASP A 94 4.59 4.37 11.42
CA ASP A 94 3.96 3.07 11.26
C ASP A 94 3.39 2.87 9.85
N ALA A 95 2.84 3.90 9.23
CA ALA A 95 2.38 3.83 7.85
C ALA A 95 3.56 3.68 6.87
N ILE A 96 4.66 4.39 7.09
CA ILE A 96 5.90 4.23 6.33
C ILE A 96 6.43 2.80 6.50
N GLY A 97 6.45 2.30 7.75
CA GLY A 97 6.89 0.95 8.06
C GLY A 97 6.14 -0.13 7.29
N LEU A 98 4.81 0.00 7.13
CA LEU A 98 4.00 -0.92 6.33
C LEU A 98 4.52 -1.01 4.88
N ILE A 99 4.79 0.13 4.25
CA ILE A 99 5.24 0.18 2.85
C ILE A 99 6.63 -0.41 2.71
N VAL A 100 7.56 -0.06 3.63
CA VAL A 100 8.92 -0.59 3.62
C VAL A 100 8.91 -2.12 3.79
N VAL A 101 8.14 -2.64 4.74
CA VAL A 101 8.01 -4.09 4.95
C VAL A 101 7.38 -4.77 3.73
N GLY A 102 6.36 -4.14 3.10
CA GLY A 102 5.75 -4.66 1.88
C GLY A 102 6.73 -4.73 0.71
N ILE A 103 7.55 -3.70 0.50
CA ILE A 103 8.60 -3.69 -0.53
C ILE A 103 9.64 -4.76 -0.24
N LEU A 104 10.10 -4.89 1.00
CA LEU A 104 11.06 -5.93 1.39
C LEU A 104 10.49 -7.34 1.20
N TYR A 105 9.21 -7.54 1.53
CA TYR A 105 8.54 -8.82 1.31
C TYR A 105 8.49 -9.20 -0.18
N ASN A 106 8.09 -8.26 -1.06
CA ASN A 106 8.13 -8.47 -2.50
C ASN A 106 9.56 -8.72 -3.01
N LEU A 107 10.55 -7.99 -2.51
CA LEU A 107 11.96 -8.17 -2.88
C LEU A 107 12.48 -9.57 -2.52
N LEU A 108 12.22 -10.03 -1.29
CA LEU A 108 12.63 -11.37 -0.85
C LEU A 108 11.99 -12.49 -1.70
N GLN A 109 10.74 -12.32 -2.10
CA GLN A 109 10.07 -13.24 -3.02
C GLN A 109 10.66 -13.16 -4.44
N ALA A 110 10.92 -11.97 -4.95
CA ALA A 110 11.50 -11.75 -6.27
C ALA A 110 12.90 -12.36 -6.39
N LEU A 111 13.69 -12.32 -5.31
CA LEU A 111 14.99 -12.97 -5.20
C LEU A 111 14.91 -14.50 -4.94
N GLY A 112 13.71 -15.05 -4.78
CA GLY A 112 13.50 -16.46 -4.50
C GLY A 112 13.91 -16.91 -3.09
N LEU A 113 14.19 -15.96 -2.19
CA LEU A 113 14.61 -16.26 -0.80
C LEU A 113 13.45 -16.75 0.07
N ILE A 114 12.24 -16.30 -0.24
CA ILE A 114 10.99 -16.79 0.37
C ILE A 114 9.95 -17.04 -0.72
N SER A 115 8.99 -17.90 -0.44
CA SER A 115 7.85 -18.16 -1.35
C SER A 115 6.56 -18.21 -0.55
N PRO A 116 5.43 -17.75 -1.08
CA PRO A 116 4.14 -17.92 -0.41
C PRO A 116 3.73 -19.38 -0.24
N THR A 117 4.44 -20.31 -0.89
CA THR A 117 4.21 -21.75 -0.81
C THR A 117 5.11 -22.47 0.18
N ASN A 118 6.14 -21.81 0.74
CA ASN A 118 6.99 -22.39 1.77
C ASN A 118 6.63 -21.88 3.17
N THR A 119 6.98 -22.62 4.21
CA THR A 119 6.63 -22.29 5.61
C THR A 119 7.10 -20.92 6.04
N VAL A 120 8.32 -20.54 5.68
CA VAL A 120 8.89 -19.23 6.07
C VAL A 120 8.11 -18.08 5.40
N GLY A 121 7.88 -18.19 4.10
CA GLY A 121 7.10 -17.18 3.36
C GLY A 121 5.65 -17.08 3.81
N MET A 122 5.04 -18.21 4.19
CA MET A 122 3.69 -18.23 4.78
C MET A 122 3.65 -17.49 6.13
N ILE A 123 4.60 -17.75 7.02
CA ILE A 123 4.65 -17.08 8.33
C ILE A 123 4.89 -15.58 8.16
N VAL A 124 5.86 -15.18 7.35
CA VAL A 124 6.17 -13.77 7.08
C VAL A 124 4.96 -13.08 6.44
N GLY A 125 4.31 -13.73 5.47
CA GLY A 125 3.10 -13.22 4.84
C GLY A 125 1.94 -13.04 5.82
N LEU A 126 1.75 -13.99 6.75
CA LEU A 126 0.72 -13.88 7.78
C LEU A 126 1.00 -12.70 8.73
N VAL A 127 2.23 -12.53 9.20
CA VAL A 127 2.62 -11.39 10.05
C VAL A 127 2.39 -10.07 9.32
N PHE A 128 2.79 -9.99 8.04
CA PHE A 128 2.54 -8.82 7.21
C PHE A 128 1.04 -8.55 7.03
N ALA A 129 0.22 -9.57 6.80
CA ALA A 129 -1.22 -9.44 6.66
C ALA A 129 -1.88 -8.91 7.94
N VAL A 130 -1.48 -9.39 9.11
CA VAL A 130 -1.96 -8.87 10.41
C VAL A 130 -1.61 -7.40 10.57
N TYR A 131 -0.37 -7.01 10.22
CA TYR A 131 0.05 -5.61 10.27
C TYR A 131 -0.72 -4.75 9.26
N ALA A 132 -0.97 -5.24 8.06
CA ALA A 132 -1.78 -4.56 7.05
C ALA A 132 -3.23 -4.34 7.50
N ILE A 133 -3.85 -5.34 8.15
CA ILE A 133 -5.19 -5.21 8.71
C ILE A 133 -5.20 -4.17 9.84
N TYR A 134 -4.22 -4.21 10.74
CA TYR A 134 -4.08 -3.18 11.77
C TYR A 134 -4.01 -1.78 11.15
N MET A 135 -3.17 -1.57 10.13
CA MET A 135 -3.03 -0.29 9.46
C MET A 135 -4.30 0.12 8.69
N LEU A 136 -5.00 -0.84 8.09
CA LEU A 136 -6.29 -0.57 7.45
C LEU A 136 -7.32 -0.02 8.45
N VAL A 137 -7.39 -0.61 9.65
CA VAL A 137 -8.25 -0.09 10.72
C VAL A 137 -7.83 1.31 11.14
N GLN A 138 -6.53 1.54 11.33
CA GLN A 138 -5.98 2.83 11.74
C GLN A 138 -6.26 3.94 10.71
N LEU A 139 -6.11 3.65 9.43
CA LEU A 139 -6.21 4.64 8.35
C LEU A 139 -7.66 4.80 7.85
N GLY A 140 -8.40 3.69 7.72
CA GLY A 140 -9.70 3.69 7.06
C GLY A 140 -10.90 3.85 7.99
N PHE A 141 -10.84 3.31 9.21
CA PHE A 141 -12.03 3.19 10.04
C PHE A 141 -12.05 4.16 11.24
N LEU A 142 -10.93 4.39 11.90
CA LEU A 142 -10.90 5.22 13.09
C LEU A 142 -11.04 6.72 12.75
N LYS A 143 -11.72 7.47 13.60
CA LYS A 143 -11.93 8.92 13.43
C LYS A 143 -10.62 9.70 13.62
N GLY A 144 -10.48 10.84 12.94
CA GLY A 144 -9.46 11.84 13.22
C GLY A 144 -9.73 12.59 14.53
N THR A 145 -8.75 13.38 15.00
CA THR A 145 -8.93 14.28 16.14
C THR A 145 -9.84 15.44 15.74
N ALA A 146 -10.80 15.76 16.60
CA ALA A 146 -11.65 16.93 16.43
C ALA A 146 -10.85 18.21 16.71
N GLY A 147 -11.12 19.27 15.94
CA GLY A 147 -10.41 20.54 16.05
C GLY A 147 -8.95 20.50 15.55
N PRO A 148 -8.19 21.59 15.73
CA PRO A 148 -6.79 21.66 15.32
C PRO A 148 -5.92 20.71 16.18
N ASN A 149 -4.85 20.19 15.56
CA ASN A 149 -3.86 19.36 16.24
C ASN A 149 -2.43 19.77 15.81
N ASN A 150 -1.41 18.98 16.21
CA ASN A 150 0.01 19.30 15.91
C ASN A 150 0.34 19.41 14.42
N TYR A 151 -0.53 18.93 13.53
CA TYR A 151 -0.32 18.88 12.08
C TYR A 151 -1.23 19.82 11.29
N GLY A 152 -2.04 20.62 11.97
CA GLY A 152 -2.83 21.67 11.34
C GLY A 152 -4.31 21.67 11.72
N PRO A 153 -5.11 22.52 11.02
CA PRO A 153 -6.55 22.63 11.26
C PRO A 153 -7.31 21.35 10.95
N ASP A 154 -8.52 21.23 11.50
CA ASP A 154 -9.41 20.11 11.22
C ASP A 154 -9.82 20.12 9.73
N PRO A 155 -9.56 19.05 8.97
CA PRO A 155 -9.97 18.97 7.56
C PRO A 155 -11.49 18.93 7.35
N LEU A 156 -12.28 18.77 8.41
CA LEU A 156 -13.74 18.82 8.38
C LEU A 156 -14.30 20.19 8.80
N GLY A 157 -13.46 21.17 9.12
CA GLY A 157 -13.89 22.54 9.39
C GLY A 157 -14.58 22.73 10.74
N GLY A 158 -14.20 21.93 11.74
CA GLY A 158 -14.66 22.11 13.12
C GLY A 158 -13.89 23.18 13.88
#